data_4a23ff9f917919b8e0f88a8610f0b716
#
_entry.id   4a23ff9f917919b8e0f88a8610f0b716
#
_cell.length_a   1.000
_cell.length_b   1.000
_cell.length_c   1.000
_cell.angle_alpha   90.00
_cell.angle_beta   90.00
_cell.angle_gamma   90.00
#
_symmetry.space_group_name_H-M   'P 1'
#
loop_
_entity.id
_entity.type
_entity.pdbx_description
1 polymer ?
#
loop_
_entity_poly.entity_id
_entity_poly.type
_entity_poly.pdbx_seq_one_letter_code
_entity_poly.pdbx_strand_id
1 'polypeptide(L)'
;AGRTDVGDGEFLWQNLRAITEVNDAGPHTVLHGDAHPGNTFFRNGRAGLLDWQVVRRGHPARDLAYTMVLGMPPEQRRAAQHDLLDTYRKALAAAGGPELDREDLFTRYRQAVVHPYISGLSTAGLGGMQDDDVALEGLRRAVAALEDLDTVGALKAALATGV
;
A
#
# COMPACT_ATOMS: atom_id res chain seq x y z
N ALA A 1 21.35 -6.96 1.75
CA ALA A 1 20.19 -6.65 0.91
C ALA A 1 19.57 -7.98 0.52
N GLY A 2 18.44 -8.33 1.15
CA GLY A 2 17.68 -9.53 0.81
C GLY A 2 17.04 -9.35 -0.56
N ARG A 3 17.33 -10.23 -1.50
CA ARG A 3 16.55 -10.34 -2.74
C ARG A 3 15.29 -11.11 -2.40
N THR A 4 14.13 -10.57 -2.79
CA THR A 4 12.89 -11.33 -2.82
C THR A 4 13.13 -12.58 -3.65
N ASP A 5 13.02 -13.75 -3.06
CA ASP A 5 13.30 -15.01 -3.74
C ASP A 5 12.00 -15.70 -4.20
N VAL A 6 12.14 -16.82 -4.90
CA VAL A 6 10.99 -17.61 -5.37
C VAL A 6 10.14 -18.12 -4.21
N GLY A 7 10.75 -18.43 -3.05
CA GLY A 7 10.04 -18.87 -1.86
C GLY A 7 9.14 -17.79 -1.25
N ASP A 8 9.51 -16.52 -1.37
CA ASP A 8 8.66 -15.40 -0.94
C ASP A 8 7.42 -15.26 -1.83
N GLY A 9 7.56 -15.44 -3.15
CA GLY A 9 6.43 -15.45 -4.08
C GLY A 9 5.46 -16.61 -3.80
N GLU A 10 5.99 -17.79 -3.53
CA GLU A 10 5.19 -18.96 -3.15
C GLU A 10 4.47 -18.74 -1.82
N PHE A 11 5.14 -18.19 -0.82
CA PHE A 11 4.52 -17.83 0.47
C PHE A 11 3.34 -16.86 0.28
N LEU A 12 3.52 -15.79 -0.49
CA LEU A 12 2.46 -14.82 -0.74
C LEU A 12 1.25 -15.47 -1.43
N TRP A 13 1.49 -16.31 -2.41
CA TRP A 13 0.42 -17.01 -3.12
C TRP A 13 -0.37 -17.98 -2.23
N GLN A 14 0.33 -18.83 -1.49
CA GLN A 14 -0.28 -19.83 -0.60
C GLN A 14 -1.07 -19.20 0.55
N ASN A 15 -0.71 -17.98 0.99
CA ASN A 15 -1.31 -17.31 2.13
C ASN A 15 -2.18 -16.10 1.76
N LEU A 16 -2.54 -15.92 0.47
CA LEU A 16 -3.20 -14.71 -0.03
C LEU A 16 -4.47 -14.34 0.76
N ARG A 17 -5.29 -15.33 1.13
CA ARG A 17 -6.51 -15.11 1.91
C ARG A 17 -6.18 -14.58 3.32
N ALA A 18 -5.28 -15.24 4.04
CA ALA A 18 -4.90 -14.85 5.38
C ALA A 18 -4.19 -13.47 5.38
N ILE A 19 -3.37 -13.18 4.37
CA ILE A 19 -2.77 -11.86 4.15
C ILE A 19 -3.84 -10.79 3.96
N THR A 20 -4.90 -11.09 3.22
CA THR A 20 -6.02 -10.15 3.04
C THR A 20 -6.72 -9.88 4.36
N GLU A 21 -6.95 -10.90 5.17
CA GLU A 21 -7.55 -10.77 6.52
C GLU A 21 -6.66 -9.93 7.44
N VAL A 22 -5.34 -10.15 7.45
CA VAL A 22 -4.36 -9.32 8.19
C VAL A 22 -4.43 -7.86 7.75
N ASN A 23 -4.42 -7.60 6.45
CA ASN A 23 -4.44 -6.23 5.92
C ASN A 23 -5.78 -5.50 6.13
N ASP A 24 -6.85 -6.24 6.35
CA ASP A 24 -8.18 -5.67 6.59
C ASP A 24 -8.54 -5.58 8.08
N ALA A 25 -7.70 -6.10 8.97
CA ALA A 25 -7.92 -6.05 10.42
C ALA A 25 -7.72 -4.64 10.99
N GLY A 26 -8.44 -4.33 12.09
CA GLY A 26 -8.30 -3.08 12.85
C GLY A 26 -9.30 -1.98 12.48
N PRO A 27 -9.01 -0.72 12.82
CA PRO A 27 -9.92 0.40 12.55
C PRO A 27 -10.12 0.63 11.06
N HIS A 28 -11.37 0.75 10.63
CA HIS A 28 -11.72 0.97 9.24
C HIS A 28 -12.07 2.42 8.94
N THR A 29 -11.74 2.86 7.73
CA THR A 29 -12.21 4.10 7.12
C THR A 29 -12.76 3.82 5.72
N VAL A 30 -13.17 4.86 5.01
CA VAL A 30 -13.48 4.77 3.58
C VAL A 30 -12.17 4.74 2.80
N LEU A 31 -11.98 3.71 1.98
CA LEU A 31 -10.87 3.59 1.05
C LEU A 31 -11.34 3.96 -0.34
N HIS A 32 -10.48 4.64 -1.09
CA HIS A 32 -10.65 4.82 -2.53
C HIS A 32 -10.52 3.48 -3.26
N GLY A 33 -9.56 2.66 -2.82
CA GLY A 33 -9.28 1.33 -3.34
C GLY A 33 -8.33 1.31 -4.54
N ASP A 34 -8.17 2.46 -5.24
CA ASP A 34 -7.31 2.62 -6.42
C ASP A 34 -6.67 4.02 -6.44
N ALA A 35 -6.12 4.47 -5.32
CA ALA A 35 -5.60 5.83 -5.11
C ALA A 35 -4.18 6.02 -5.71
N HIS A 36 -4.00 5.69 -6.99
CA HIS A 36 -2.75 5.95 -7.71
C HIS A 36 -2.72 7.39 -8.29
N PRO A 37 -1.54 7.91 -8.71
CA PRO A 37 -1.41 9.29 -9.20
C PRO A 37 -2.34 9.66 -10.36
N GLY A 38 -2.65 8.70 -11.25
CA GLY A 38 -3.58 8.91 -12.38
C GLY A 38 -5.01 9.22 -11.95
N ASN A 39 -5.40 8.83 -10.73
CA ASN A 39 -6.70 9.13 -10.14
C ASN A 39 -6.66 10.37 -9.23
N THR A 40 -5.61 11.20 -9.31
CA THR A 40 -5.44 12.40 -8.49
C THR A 40 -5.54 13.65 -9.34
N PHE A 41 -6.27 14.67 -8.87
CA PHE A 41 -6.31 15.98 -9.48
C PHE A 41 -6.00 17.08 -8.45
N PHE A 42 -5.58 18.23 -8.94
CA PHE A 42 -5.36 19.42 -8.12
C PHE A 42 -6.28 20.56 -8.56
N ARG A 43 -6.99 21.16 -7.60
CA ARG A 43 -7.85 22.33 -7.82
C ARG A 43 -7.70 23.30 -6.66
N ASN A 44 -7.36 24.54 -6.97
CA ASN A 44 -7.18 25.62 -5.98
C ASN A 44 -6.22 25.22 -4.83
N GLY A 45 -5.10 24.59 -5.15
CA GLY A 45 -4.09 24.15 -4.17
C GLY A 45 -4.49 22.93 -3.31
N ARG A 46 -5.62 22.28 -3.61
CA ARG A 46 -6.08 21.08 -2.90
C ARG A 46 -6.04 19.87 -3.83
N ALA A 47 -5.56 18.76 -3.31
CA ALA A 47 -5.67 17.47 -3.99
C ALA A 47 -7.10 16.90 -3.84
N GLY A 48 -7.56 16.20 -4.88
CA GLY A 48 -8.77 15.41 -4.86
C GLY A 48 -8.57 14.10 -5.60
N LEU A 49 -9.50 13.18 -5.45
CA LEU A 49 -9.47 11.86 -6.08
C LEU A 49 -10.62 11.73 -7.08
N LEU A 50 -10.33 11.06 -8.19
CA LEU A 50 -11.27 10.68 -9.25
C LEU A 50 -11.48 9.16 -9.21
N ASP A 51 -12.48 8.69 -9.94
CA ASP A 51 -12.70 7.27 -10.20
C ASP A 51 -12.86 6.40 -8.93
N TRP A 52 -13.97 6.61 -8.23
CA TRP A 52 -14.35 5.92 -7.00
C TRP A 52 -15.03 4.55 -7.23
N GLN A 53 -14.81 3.92 -8.37
CA GLN A 53 -15.49 2.68 -8.76
C GLN A 53 -15.24 1.49 -7.84
N VAL A 54 -14.11 1.48 -7.12
CA VAL A 54 -13.71 0.40 -6.20
C VAL A 54 -13.72 0.83 -4.73
N VAL A 55 -14.48 1.90 -4.41
CA VAL A 55 -14.63 2.40 -3.04
C VAL A 55 -15.11 1.31 -2.10
N ARG A 56 -14.51 1.23 -0.91
CA ARG A 56 -14.86 0.23 0.09
C ARG A 56 -14.51 0.70 1.51
N ARG A 57 -14.91 -0.06 2.52
CA ARG A 57 -14.38 0.07 3.87
C ARG A 57 -13.16 -0.83 4.06
N GLY A 58 -12.18 -0.37 4.82
CA GLY A 58 -11.01 -1.15 5.17
C GLY A 58 -10.00 -0.34 5.97
N HIS A 59 -8.87 -0.98 6.32
CA HIS A 59 -7.80 -0.32 7.04
C HIS A 59 -7.05 0.66 6.12
N PRO A 60 -6.81 1.93 6.55
CA PRO A 60 -6.25 2.98 5.70
C PRO A 60 -4.85 2.71 5.17
N ALA A 61 -4.07 1.86 5.83
CA ALA A 61 -2.73 1.49 5.38
C ALA A 61 -2.68 0.97 3.94
N ARG A 62 -3.78 0.37 3.46
CA ARG A 62 -3.88 -0.13 2.09
C ARG A 62 -3.78 0.97 1.04
N ASP A 63 -4.60 2.02 1.16
CA ASP A 63 -4.56 3.16 0.23
C ASP A 63 -3.28 3.97 0.39
N LEU A 64 -2.81 4.13 1.64
CA LEU A 64 -1.54 4.83 1.92
C LEU A 64 -0.35 4.11 1.26
N ALA A 65 -0.28 2.79 1.37
CA ALA A 65 0.76 2.01 0.70
C ALA A 65 0.65 2.14 -0.83
N TYR A 66 -0.56 2.02 -1.36
CA TYR A 66 -0.80 2.11 -2.80
C TYR A 66 -0.38 3.47 -3.37
N THR A 67 -0.84 4.55 -2.73
CA THR A 67 -0.54 5.92 -3.15
C THR A 67 0.96 6.23 -3.06
N MET A 68 1.60 5.91 -1.92
CA MET A 68 3.01 6.26 -1.72
C MET A 68 3.95 5.39 -2.55
N VAL A 69 3.67 4.11 -2.68
CA VAL A 69 4.54 3.19 -3.43
C VAL A 69 4.47 3.47 -4.92
N LEU A 70 3.29 3.66 -5.49
CA LEU A 70 3.14 3.92 -6.92
C LEU A 70 3.40 5.38 -7.28
N GLY A 71 3.11 6.31 -6.37
CA GLY A 71 3.19 7.75 -6.61
C GLY A 71 4.56 8.38 -6.39
N MET A 72 5.48 7.71 -5.70
CA MET A 72 6.76 8.32 -5.29
C MET A 72 7.96 7.48 -5.74
N PRO A 73 9.03 8.12 -6.23
CA PRO A 73 10.33 7.46 -6.37
C PRO A 73 10.76 6.83 -5.03
N PRO A 74 11.46 5.67 -5.02
CA PRO A 74 11.80 4.96 -3.79
C PRO A 74 12.55 5.80 -2.75
N GLU A 75 13.49 6.64 -3.16
CA GLU A 75 14.24 7.52 -2.25
C GLU A 75 13.37 8.61 -1.64
N GLN A 76 12.43 9.16 -2.38
CA GLN A 76 11.47 10.15 -1.84
C GLN A 76 10.50 9.48 -0.86
N ARG A 77 10.01 8.29 -1.20
CA ARG A 77 9.17 7.49 -0.30
C ARG A 77 9.89 7.19 1.01
N ARG A 78 11.15 6.71 0.96
CA ARG A 78 11.96 6.42 2.16
C ARG A 78 12.12 7.67 3.05
N ALA A 79 12.36 8.82 2.45
CA ALA A 79 12.54 10.06 3.17
C ALA A 79 11.26 10.59 3.83
N ALA A 80 10.11 10.40 3.18
CA ALA A 80 8.86 11.08 3.57
C ALA A 80 7.81 10.17 4.24
N GLN A 81 7.94 8.84 4.14
CA GLN A 81 6.86 7.91 4.52
C GLN A 81 6.39 8.06 5.97
N HIS A 82 7.31 8.25 6.93
CA HIS A 82 6.93 8.40 8.33
C HIS A 82 6.16 9.70 8.59
N ASP A 83 6.57 10.80 7.98
CA ASP A 83 5.91 12.09 8.13
C ASP A 83 4.53 12.11 7.43
N LEU A 84 4.42 11.44 6.28
CA LEU A 84 3.15 11.30 5.57
C LEU A 84 2.15 10.44 6.35
N LEU A 85 2.57 9.32 6.92
CA LEU A 85 1.74 8.48 7.78
C LEU A 85 1.29 9.26 9.03
N ASP A 86 2.20 10.01 9.65
CA ASP A 86 1.90 10.83 10.82
C ASP A 86 0.93 11.97 10.49
N THR A 87 1.10 12.61 9.33
CA THR A 87 0.18 13.63 8.80
C THR A 87 -1.21 13.05 8.58
N TYR A 88 -1.29 11.89 7.94
CA TYR A 88 -2.56 11.21 7.68
C TYR A 88 -3.31 10.88 8.97
N ARG A 89 -2.66 10.21 9.95
CA ARG A 89 -3.33 9.81 11.19
C ARG A 89 -3.86 11.00 11.99
N LYS A 90 -3.09 12.12 12.03
CA LYS A 90 -3.52 13.36 12.67
C LYS A 90 -4.72 14.00 11.96
N ALA A 91 -4.70 14.03 10.63
CA ALA A 91 -5.80 14.57 9.84
C ALA A 91 -7.07 13.71 9.96
N LEU A 92 -6.92 12.38 9.99
CA LEU A 92 -8.04 11.45 10.18
C LEU A 92 -8.71 11.66 11.54
N ALA A 93 -7.94 11.71 12.62
CA ALA A 93 -8.46 11.97 13.97
C ALA A 93 -9.12 13.35 14.06
N ALA A 94 -8.51 14.40 13.51
CA ALA A 94 -9.08 15.74 13.46
C ALA A 94 -10.41 15.83 12.70
N ALA A 95 -10.62 14.93 11.72
CA ALA A 95 -11.86 14.80 10.97
C ALA A 95 -12.92 13.91 11.67
N GLY A 96 -12.67 13.44 12.89
CA GLY A 96 -13.58 12.57 13.65
C GLY A 96 -13.48 11.08 13.27
N GLY A 97 -12.46 10.69 12.52
CA GLY A 97 -12.14 9.31 12.24
C GLY A 97 -11.45 8.61 13.42
N PRO A 98 -11.13 7.31 13.29
CA PRO A 98 -10.45 6.56 14.34
C PRO A 98 -9.06 7.12 14.65
N GLU A 99 -8.69 7.11 15.93
CA GLU A 99 -7.31 7.34 16.33
C GLU A 99 -6.46 6.12 15.98
N LEU A 100 -5.38 6.33 15.24
CA LEU A 100 -4.45 5.29 14.85
C LEU A 100 -3.15 5.43 15.65
N ASP A 101 -2.68 4.34 16.24
CA ASP A 101 -1.35 4.28 16.83
C ASP A 101 -0.28 4.42 15.74
N ARG A 102 0.81 5.10 16.04
CA ARG A 102 1.87 5.40 15.08
C ARG A 102 2.63 4.15 14.62
N GLU A 103 3.00 3.32 15.58
CA GLU A 103 3.80 2.12 15.32
C GLU A 103 2.94 1.03 14.67
N ASP A 104 1.68 0.90 15.11
CA ASP A 104 0.72 0.00 14.47
C ASP A 104 0.45 0.42 13.02
N LEU A 105 0.20 1.71 12.75
CA LEU A 105 0.00 2.20 11.38
C LEU A 105 1.21 1.93 10.49
N PHE A 106 2.44 2.12 11.01
CA PHE A 106 3.64 1.82 10.24
C PHE A 106 3.80 0.31 9.97
N THR A 107 3.51 -0.53 10.96
CA THR A 107 3.53 -1.99 10.80
C THR A 107 2.52 -2.44 9.74
N ARG A 108 1.30 -1.91 9.78
CA ARG A 108 0.26 -2.20 8.78
C ARG A 108 0.59 -1.64 7.41
N TYR A 109 1.23 -0.47 7.35
CA TYR A 109 1.76 0.08 6.09
C TYR A 109 2.78 -0.86 5.45
N ARG A 110 3.74 -1.39 6.22
CA ARG A 110 4.69 -2.39 5.75
C ARG A 110 3.99 -3.64 5.19
N GLN A 111 3.00 -4.16 5.89
CA GLN A 111 2.20 -5.33 5.47
C GLN A 111 1.39 -5.04 4.20
N ALA A 112 0.81 -3.85 4.10
CA ALA A 112 -0.06 -3.44 3.00
C ALA A 112 0.69 -3.23 1.66
N VAL A 113 2.02 -3.11 1.66
CA VAL A 113 2.83 -2.98 0.43
C VAL A 113 2.68 -4.20 -0.50
N VAL A 114 2.26 -5.34 0.02
CA VAL A 114 1.90 -6.50 -0.83
C VAL A 114 0.81 -6.14 -1.86
N HIS A 115 -0.08 -5.18 -1.54
CA HIS A 115 -1.15 -4.79 -2.45
C HIS A 115 -0.65 -4.07 -3.72
N PRO A 116 0.11 -2.96 -3.67
CA PRO A 116 0.70 -2.37 -4.87
C PRO A 116 1.66 -3.32 -5.60
N TYR A 117 2.31 -4.27 -4.91
CA TYR A 117 3.13 -5.28 -5.55
C TYR A 117 2.29 -6.25 -6.41
N ILE A 118 1.21 -6.82 -5.87
CA ILE A 118 0.31 -7.72 -6.63
C ILE A 118 -0.36 -6.95 -7.77
N SER A 119 -0.80 -5.72 -7.54
CA SER A 119 -1.39 -4.85 -8.56
C SER A 119 -0.39 -4.58 -9.69
N GLY A 120 0.86 -4.23 -9.34
CA GLY A 120 1.93 -4.01 -10.32
C GLY A 120 2.25 -5.24 -11.16
N LEU A 121 2.29 -6.44 -10.53
CA LEU A 121 2.46 -7.71 -11.24
C LEU A 121 1.32 -7.96 -12.23
N SER A 122 0.08 -7.74 -11.80
CA SER A 122 -1.11 -7.95 -12.65
C SER A 122 -1.11 -6.96 -13.83
N THR A 123 -0.83 -5.69 -13.58
CA THR A 123 -0.82 -4.65 -14.61
C THR A 123 0.28 -4.89 -15.64
N ALA A 124 1.50 -5.21 -15.19
CA ALA A 124 2.62 -5.49 -16.09
C ALA A 124 2.48 -6.83 -16.82
N GLY A 125 1.86 -7.84 -16.18
CA GLY A 125 1.71 -9.18 -16.75
C GLY A 125 0.56 -9.33 -17.74
N LEU A 126 -0.56 -8.64 -17.53
CA LEU A 126 -1.73 -8.72 -18.41
C LEU A 126 -1.62 -7.78 -19.62
N GLY A 127 -0.90 -6.67 -19.48
CA GLY A 127 -0.79 -5.63 -20.52
C GLY A 127 -2.09 -4.88 -20.80
N GLY A 128 -2.00 -3.82 -21.59
CA GLY A 128 -3.17 -3.10 -22.13
C GLY A 128 -3.97 -2.25 -21.14
N MET A 129 -3.62 -2.23 -19.84
CA MET A 129 -4.28 -1.35 -18.86
C MET A 129 -3.64 0.05 -18.81
N GLN A 130 -2.36 0.14 -19.14
CA GLN A 130 -1.59 1.37 -19.27
C GLN A 130 -0.33 1.11 -20.11
N ASP A 131 0.44 2.15 -20.43
CA ASP A 131 1.67 2.00 -21.19
C ASP A 131 2.68 1.11 -20.44
N ASP A 132 3.40 0.25 -21.17
CA ASP A 132 4.27 -0.78 -20.59
C ASP A 132 5.39 -0.20 -19.73
N ASP A 133 5.95 0.95 -20.08
CA ASP A 133 6.98 1.64 -19.30
C ASP A 133 6.43 2.16 -17.96
N VAL A 134 5.18 2.65 -17.93
CA VAL A 134 4.49 3.07 -16.70
C VAL A 134 4.20 1.86 -15.81
N ALA A 135 3.71 0.77 -16.40
CA ALA A 135 3.43 -0.47 -15.67
C ALA A 135 4.70 -1.06 -15.04
N LEU A 136 5.80 -1.11 -15.80
CA LEU A 136 7.09 -1.62 -15.33
C LEU A 136 7.70 -0.71 -14.26
N GLU A 137 7.58 0.61 -14.37
CA GLU A 137 8.05 1.53 -13.33
C GLU A 137 7.26 1.37 -12.04
N GLY A 138 5.94 1.23 -12.11
CA GLY A 138 5.09 0.93 -10.95
C GLY A 138 5.51 -0.36 -10.25
N LEU A 139 5.77 -1.42 -11.02
CA LEU A 139 6.25 -2.69 -10.48
C LEU A 139 7.65 -2.57 -9.84
N ARG A 140 8.58 -1.84 -10.46
CA ARG A 140 9.92 -1.60 -9.88
C ARG A 140 9.83 -0.88 -8.53
N ARG A 141 8.98 0.13 -8.42
CA ARG A 141 8.73 0.85 -7.15
C ARG A 141 8.14 -0.07 -6.09
N ALA A 142 7.20 -0.93 -6.49
CA ALA A 142 6.58 -1.88 -5.58
C ALA A 142 7.57 -2.94 -5.07
N VAL A 143 8.43 -3.48 -5.93
CA VAL A 143 9.51 -4.40 -5.54
C VAL A 143 10.49 -3.72 -4.58
N ALA A 144 10.93 -2.50 -4.88
CA ALA A 144 11.82 -1.75 -3.99
C ALA A 144 11.17 -1.49 -2.62
N ALA A 145 9.86 -1.19 -2.58
CA ALA A 145 9.15 -1.00 -1.32
C ALA A 145 9.00 -2.30 -0.52
N LEU A 146 8.72 -3.40 -1.19
CA LEU A 146 8.60 -4.73 -0.58
C LEU A 146 9.89 -5.15 0.12
N GLU A 147 11.05 -4.89 -0.51
CA GLU A 147 12.37 -5.15 0.06
C GLU A 147 12.72 -4.18 1.20
N ASP A 148 12.58 -2.86 0.98
CA ASP A 148 12.92 -1.82 1.95
C ASP A 148 12.17 -1.94 3.27
N LEU A 149 10.93 -2.38 3.21
CA LEU A 149 10.00 -2.45 4.34
C LEU A 149 9.92 -3.86 4.94
N ASP A 150 10.67 -4.81 4.39
CA ASP A 150 10.60 -6.21 4.81
C ASP A 150 9.15 -6.70 4.92
N THR A 151 8.38 -6.46 3.86
CA THR A 151 6.94 -6.74 3.82
C THR A 151 6.64 -8.21 4.07
N VAL A 152 7.43 -9.12 3.46
CA VAL A 152 7.23 -10.56 3.62
C VAL A 152 7.51 -10.99 5.06
N GLY A 153 8.58 -10.47 5.69
CA GLY A 153 8.88 -10.72 7.10
C GLY A 153 7.75 -10.20 8.02
N ALA A 154 7.23 -9.01 7.76
CA ALA A 154 6.12 -8.43 8.53
C ALA A 154 4.82 -9.25 8.39
N LEU A 155 4.54 -9.81 7.22
CA LEU A 155 3.40 -10.69 6.99
C LEU A 155 3.58 -12.06 7.64
N LYS A 156 4.76 -12.67 7.53
CA LYS A 156 5.10 -13.93 8.23
C LYS A 156 4.93 -13.79 9.74
N ALA A 157 5.40 -12.69 10.32
CA ALA A 157 5.23 -12.40 11.75
C ALA A 157 3.75 -12.26 12.15
N ALA A 158 2.94 -11.53 11.38
CA ALA A 158 1.51 -11.37 11.64
C ALA A 158 0.76 -12.70 11.60
N LEU A 159 1.01 -13.53 10.59
CA LEU A 159 0.37 -14.85 10.46
C LEU A 159 0.77 -15.82 11.55
N ALA A 160 2.00 -15.72 12.10
CA ALA A 160 2.47 -16.55 13.20
C ALA A 160 1.79 -16.19 14.54
N THR A 161 1.33 -14.95 14.71
CA THR A 161 0.64 -14.49 15.95
C THR A 161 -0.85 -14.74 15.97
N GLY A 162 -1.42 -15.20 14.86
CA GLY A 162 -2.82 -15.62 14.79
C GLY A 162 -3.83 -14.45 14.88
N VAL A 163 -3.52 -13.33 14.22
CA VAL A 163 -4.46 -12.20 14.09
C VAL A 163 -5.63 -12.58 13.19
#